data_053de04c16cbb0e5c7d64df395bd9926
#
_entry.id   053de04c16cbb0e5c7d64df395bd9926
#
_cell.length_a   1.000
_cell.length_b   1.000
_cell.length_c   1.000
_cell.angle_alpha   90.00
_cell.angle_beta   90.00
_cell.angle_gamma   90.00
#
_symmetry.space_group_name_H-M   'P 1'
#
loop_
_entity.id
_entity.type
_entity.pdbx_description
1 polymer ?
#
loop_
_entity_poly.entity_id
_entity_poly.type
_entity_poly.pdbx_seq_one_letter_code
_entity_poly.pdbx_strand_id
1 'polypeptide(L)'
;MTLNLSPLTPLDYFASLVQSDDQFPLLEAAASLAQDEEPALDVQQVLDDVARILKRVTARMPDDADDLTRLAILTQVFYKDLGFGVNANDYYAPENSYINEVLRKRRGIPVSLAVIWLELAQALDLQAQGVSFPGHFLVKVSLEGGLVVLDPLTGESLGLDNLSERLSPYRDPADQKAAPDLDDGETPL
;
A
#
# COMPACT_ATOMS: atom_id res chain seq x y z
N MET A 1 21.77 5.82 -42.32
CA MET A 1 21.57 5.95 -40.86
C MET A 1 20.77 4.76 -40.40
N THR A 2 21.43 3.72 -39.89
CA THR A 2 20.75 2.55 -39.32
C THR A 2 20.34 2.92 -37.90
N LEU A 3 19.02 3.05 -37.68
CA LEU A 3 18.47 3.16 -36.33
C LEU A 3 18.79 1.86 -35.58
N ASN A 4 19.71 1.93 -34.62
CA ASN A 4 20.03 0.81 -33.77
C ASN A 4 18.92 0.74 -32.69
N LEU A 5 17.82 0.03 -33.02
CA LEU A 5 16.73 -0.24 -32.09
C LEU A 5 17.16 -1.43 -31.21
N SER A 6 17.99 -1.18 -30.21
CA SER A 6 18.15 -2.16 -29.13
C SER A 6 16.78 -2.35 -28.46
N PRO A 7 16.39 -3.60 -28.15
CA PRO A 7 15.15 -3.83 -27.41
C PRO A 7 15.25 -3.13 -26.04
N LEU A 8 14.15 -2.51 -25.60
CA LEU A 8 14.06 -1.89 -24.28
C LEU A 8 14.33 -2.98 -23.22
N THR A 9 15.22 -2.63 -22.27
CA THR A 9 15.41 -3.48 -21.09
C THR A 9 14.23 -3.30 -20.11
N PRO A 10 13.98 -4.24 -19.18
CA PRO A 10 12.99 -4.04 -18.11
C PRO A 10 13.19 -2.73 -17.33
N LEU A 11 14.45 -2.35 -17.08
CA LEU A 11 14.77 -1.09 -16.38
C LEU A 11 14.48 0.15 -17.25
N ASP A 12 14.74 0.09 -18.59
CA ASP A 12 14.35 1.19 -19.49
C ASP A 12 12.83 1.35 -19.52
N TYR A 13 12.09 0.24 -19.50
CA TYR A 13 10.64 0.26 -19.43
C TYR A 13 10.16 0.88 -18.10
N PHE A 14 10.66 0.39 -16.97
CA PHE A 14 10.38 0.97 -15.66
C PHE A 14 10.67 2.47 -15.64
N ALA A 15 11.85 2.89 -16.10
CA ALA A 15 12.23 4.30 -16.15
C ALA A 15 11.26 5.15 -16.98
N SER A 16 10.68 4.57 -18.05
CA SER A 16 9.67 5.25 -18.86
C SER A 16 8.33 5.45 -18.14
N LEU A 17 7.97 4.53 -17.23
CA LEU A 17 6.72 4.58 -16.46
C LEU A 17 6.78 5.61 -15.32
N VAL A 18 7.97 5.82 -14.73
CA VAL A 18 8.16 6.68 -13.53
C VAL A 18 8.79 8.04 -13.85
N GLN A 19 8.61 8.55 -15.08
CA GLN A 19 9.18 9.85 -15.49
C GLN A 19 8.54 11.06 -14.78
N SER A 20 7.34 10.91 -14.24
CA SER A 20 6.60 11.94 -13.53
C SER A 20 6.02 11.36 -12.25
N ASP A 21 6.05 12.15 -11.19
CA ASP A 21 5.42 11.79 -9.91
C ASP A 21 3.88 11.88 -10.00
N ASP A 22 3.37 12.55 -11.01
CA ASP A 22 1.93 12.71 -11.22
C ASP A 22 1.35 11.49 -11.98
N GLN A 23 0.55 10.70 -11.29
CA GLN A 23 -0.28 9.63 -11.88
C GLN A 23 0.49 8.57 -12.68
N PHE A 24 1.66 8.15 -12.23
CA PHE A 24 2.32 7.02 -12.86
C PHE A 24 1.60 5.68 -12.53
N PRO A 25 1.65 4.69 -13.44
CA PRO A 25 0.99 3.39 -13.25
C PRO A 25 1.75 2.56 -12.22
N LEU A 26 1.43 2.77 -10.93
CA LEU A 26 2.15 2.22 -9.79
C LEU A 26 2.29 0.69 -9.83
N LEU A 27 1.18 -0.01 -10.09
CA LEU A 27 1.18 -1.47 -10.15
C LEU A 27 2.04 -2.00 -11.30
N GLU A 28 1.92 -1.40 -12.49
CA GLU A 28 2.67 -1.79 -13.68
C GLU A 28 4.17 -1.51 -13.48
N ALA A 29 4.52 -0.35 -12.93
CA ALA A 29 5.89 -0.02 -12.60
C ALA A 29 6.49 -1.02 -11.60
N ALA A 30 5.76 -1.33 -10.52
CA ALA A 30 6.22 -2.30 -9.53
C ALA A 30 6.32 -3.73 -10.10
N ALA A 31 5.42 -4.12 -11.02
CA ALA A 31 5.47 -5.41 -11.69
C ALA A 31 6.65 -5.49 -12.67
N SER A 32 6.98 -4.40 -13.38
CA SER A 32 8.10 -4.38 -14.32
C SER A 32 9.46 -4.55 -13.64
N LEU A 33 9.60 -4.16 -12.37
CA LEU A 33 10.83 -4.40 -11.60
C LEU A 33 11.12 -5.90 -11.41
N ALA A 34 10.08 -6.72 -11.29
CA ALA A 34 10.24 -8.17 -11.15
C ALA A 34 10.81 -8.84 -12.41
N GLN A 35 10.70 -8.20 -13.58
CA GLN A 35 11.29 -8.71 -14.83
C GLN A 35 12.83 -8.69 -14.84
N ASP A 36 13.47 -7.94 -13.96
CA ASP A 36 14.93 -7.93 -13.82
C ASP A 36 15.44 -9.30 -13.30
N GLU A 37 14.69 -9.89 -12.37
CA GLU A 37 14.97 -11.23 -11.83
C GLU A 37 14.32 -12.34 -12.65
N GLU A 38 13.14 -12.09 -13.21
CA GLU A 38 12.37 -13.04 -14.01
C GLU A 38 12.06 -12.47 -15.41
N PRO A 39 13.03 -12.50 -16.35
CA PRO A 39 12.88 -11.88 -17.67
C PRO A 39 11.70 -12.42 -18.51
N ALA A 40 11.18 -13.60 -18.17
CA ALA A 40 10.02 -14.20 -18.84
C ALA A 40 8.67 -13.76 -18.22
N LEU A 41 8.69 -12.94 -17.16
CA LEU A 41 7.48 -12.47 -16.52
C LEU A 41 6.63 -11.64 -17.48
N ASP A 42 5.38 -12.04 -17.64
CA ASP A 42 4.37 -11.27 -18.35
C ASP A 42 3.72 -10.26 -17.37
N VAL A 43 4.10 -8.98 -17.50
CA VAL A 43 3.53 -7.89 -16.69
C VAL A 43 2.01 -7.80 -16.87
N GLN A 44 1.50 -8.03 -18.10
CA GLN A 44 0.06 -8.01 -18.35
C GLN A 44 -0.67 -9.07 -17.53
N GLN A 45 -0.07 -10.24 -17.35
CA GLN A 45 -0.64 -11.29 -16.48
C GLN A 45 -0.75 -10.84 -15.03
N VAL A 46 0.22 -10.06 -14.53
CA VAL A 46 0.18 -9.49 -13.17
C VAL A 46 -0.99 -8.50 -13.03
N LEU A 47 -1.18 -7.62 -14.02
CA LEU A 47 -2.30 -6.68 -14.05
C LEU A 47 -3.65 -7.40 -14.08
N ASP A 48 -3.75 -8.45 -14.91
CA ASP A 48 -4.96 -9.28 -15.00
C ASP A 48 -5.26 -10.03 -13.69
N ASP A 49 -4.23 -10.44 -12.94
CA ASP A 49 -4.40 -11.08 -11.62
C ASP A 49 -5.02 -10.10 -10.62
N VAL A 50 -4.56 -8.84 -10.60
CA VAL A 50 -5.15 -7.79 -9.75
C VAL A 50 -6.57 -7.45 -10.21
N ALA A 51 -6.81 -7.36 -11.52
CA ALA A 51 -8.15 -7.14 -12.07
C ALA A 51 -9.14 -8.28 -11.67
N ARG A 52 -8.66 -9.53 -11.56
CA ARG A 52 -9.49 -10.63 -11.02
C ARG A 52 -9.82 -10.46 -9.54
N ILE A 53 -8.89 -9.94 -8.75
CA ILE A 53 -9.15 -9.59 -7.35
C ILE A 53 -10.20 -8.47 -7.28
N LEU A 54 -10.04 -7.41 -8.08
CA LEU A 54 -11.00 -6.31 -8.15
C LEU A 54 -12.43 -6.83 -8.45
N LYS A 55 -12.58 -7.72 -9.43
CA LYS A 55 -13.89 -8.34 -9.73
C LYS A 55 -14.50 -9.08 -8.54
N ARG A 56 -13.69 -9.70 -7.68
CA ARG A 56 -14.19 -10.36 -6.46
C ARG A 56 -14.64 -9.35 -5.40
N VAL A 57 -13.94 -8.21 -5.30
CA VAL A 57 -14.32 -7.12 -4.40
C VAL A 57 -15.62 -6.48 -4.86
N THR A 58 -15.70 -6.08 -6.13
CA THR A 58 -16.88 -5.42 -6.73
C THR A 58 -18.12 -6.30 -6.71
N ALA A 59 -17.98 -7.62 -6.86
CA ALA A 59 -19.10 -8.57 -6.76
C ALA A 59 -19.78 -8.59 -5.39
N ARG A 60 -19.17 -8.02 -4.36
CA ARG A 60 -19.73 -7.88 -2.99
C ARG A 60 -20.16 -6.45 -2.68
N MET A 61 -19.92 -5.53 -3.61
CA MET A 61 -20.19 -4.12 -3.41
C MET A 61 -21.66 -3.84 -3.67
N PRO A 62 -22.40 -3.24 -2.72
CA PRO A 62 -23.72 -2.66 -2.99
C PRO A 62 -23.61 -1.54 -4.04
N ASP A 63 -24.67 -1.35 -4.84
CA ASP A 63 -24.68 -0.32 -5.88
C ASP A 63 -24.54 1.10 -5.31
N ASP A 64 -25.00 1.32 -4.06
CA ASP A 64 -24.99 2.59 -3.34
C ASP A 64 -23.93 2.64 -2.22
N ALA A 65 -22.88 1.82 -2.31
CA ALA A 65 -21.84 1.76 -1.30
C ALA A 65 -21.15 3.12 -1.13
N ASP A 66 -21.15 3.62 0.11
CA ASP A 66 -20.32 4.76 0.50
C ASP A 66 -18.84 4.34 0.63
N ASP A 67 -17.97 5.33 0.79
CA ASP A 67 -16.52 5.10 0.86
C ASP A 67 -16.12 4.22 2.07
N LEU A 68 -16.81 4.34 3.20
CA LEU A 68 -16.56 3.52 4.37
C LEU A 68 -16.92 2.05 4.11
N THR A 69 -18.04 1.81 3.44
CA THR A 69 -18.48 0.47 3.01
C THR A 69 -17.50 -0.13 2.00
N ARG A 70 -17.05 0.67 1.00
CA ARG A 70 -16.04 0.23 0.02
C ARG A 70 -14.73 -0.16 0.71
N LEU A 71 -14.25 0.67 1.63
CA LEU A 71 -13.06 0.42 2.44
C LEU A 71 -13.19 -0.87 3.25
N ALA A 72 -14.32 -1.06 3.94
CA ALA A 72 -14.56 -2.24 4.75
C ALA A 72 -14.59 -3.53 3.92
N ILE A 73 -15.27 -3.51 2.76
CA ILE A 73 -15.36 -4.66 1.85
C ILE A 73 -13.99 -4.98 1.24
N LEU A 74 -13.24 -3.96 0.78
CA LEU A 74 -11.88 -4.16 0.26
C LEU A 74 -10.98 -4.80 1.32
N THR A 75 -10.97 -4.25 2.52
CA THR A 75 -10.17 -4.75 3.66
C THR A 75 -10.56 -6.20 4.01
N GLN A 76 -11.85 -6.49 4.10
CA GLN A 76 -12.34 -7.84 4.38
C GLN A 76 -11.89 -8.84 3.30
N VAL A 77 -12.09 -8.51 2.02
CA VAL A 77 -11.73 -9.41 0.91
C VAL A 77 -10.22 -9.60 0.85
N PHE A 78 -9.44 -8.53 0.95
CA PHE A 78 -7.98 -8.58 0.81
C PHE A 78 -7.33 -9.39 1.93
N TYR A 79 -7.60 -9.04 3.19
CA TYR A 79 -6.90 -9.63 4.33
C TYR A 79 -7.53 -10.91 4.85
N LYS A 80 -8.86 -11.00 4.89
CA LYS A 80 -9.54 -12.16 5.50
C LYS A 80 -9.85 -13.25 4.47
N ASP A 81 -10.41 -12.90 3.31
CA ASP A 81 -10.84 -13.91 2.36
C ASP A 81 -9.72 -14.40 1.45
N LEU A 82 -8.84 -13.47 1.01
CA LEU A 82 -7.68 -13.79 0.18
C LEU A 82 -6.44 -14.10 1.01
N GLY A 83 -6.41 -13.66 2.26
CA GLY A 83 -5.36 -13.97 3.21
C GLY A 83 -4.04 -13.26 2.95
N PHE A 84 -4.04 -12.07 2.30
CA PHE A 84 -2.83 -11.28 2.16
C PHE A 84 -2.28 -10.86 3.53
N GLY A 85 -0.96 -10.84 3.65
CA GLY A 85 -0.33 -10.44 4.89
C GLY A 85 1.18 -10.64 4.89
N VAL A 86 1.79 -10.48 6.06
CA VAL A 86 3.23 -10.62 6.26
C VAL A 86 3.71 -12.07 6.07
N ASN A 87 4.92 -12.23 5.51
CA ASN A 87 5.64 -13.49 5.54
C ASN A 87 6.39 -13.62 6.88
N ALA A 88 5.72 -14.11 7.90
CA ALA A 88 6.30 -14.21 9.24
C ALA A 88 7.45 -15.24 9.34
N ASN A 89 7.49 -16.24 8.44
CA ASN A 89 8.53 -17.28 8.45
C ASN A 89 9.82 -16.82 7.80
N ASP A 90 9.73 -15.93 6.80
CA ASP A 90 10.88 -15.41 6.08
C ASP A 90 10.60 -13.98 5.60
N TYR A 91 10.67 -13.04 6.54
CA TYR A 91 10.35 -11.63 6.28
C TYR A 91 11.29 -10.98 5.26
N TYR A 92 12.57 -11.37 5.27
CA TYR A 92 13.59 -10.77 4.41
C TYR A 92 13.76 -11.47 3.06
N ALA A 93 12.95 -12.47 2.75
CA ALA A 93 12.98 -13.11 1.45
C ALA A 93 12.74 -12.08 0.32
N PRO A 94 13.60 -12.01 -0.72
CA PRO A 94 13.47 -11.05 -1.82
C PRO A 94 12.10 -11.12 -2.51
N GLU A 95 11.52 -12.32 -2.60
CA GLU A 95 10.22 -12.58 -3.23
C GLU A 95 9.06 -11.83 -2.57
N ASN A 96 9.22 -11.39 -1.32
CA ASN A 96 8.21 -10.58 -0.63
C ASN A 96 8.09 -9.16 -1.24
N SER A 97 9.06 -8.75 -2.07
CA SER A 97 9.09 -7.47 -2.75
C SER A 97 8.52 -7.52 -4.18
N TYR A 98 8.50 -8.69 -4.82
CA TYR A 98 8.05 -8.84 -6.19
C TYR A 98 6.55 -9.08 -6.28
N ILE A 99 5.84 -8.23 -7.02
CA ILE A 99 4.36 -8.21 -7.06
C ILE A 99 3.77 -9.53 -7.56
N ASN A 100 4.38 -10.18 -8.57
CA ASN A 100 3.96 -11.50 -9.06
C ASN A 100 4.03 -12.57 -7.95
N GLU A 101 5.12 -12.59 -7.17
CA GLU A 101 5.30 -13.51 -6.06
C GLU A 101 4.34 -13.21 -4.90
N VAL A 102 4.16 -11.93 -4.59
CA VAL A 102 3.20 -11.50 -3.55
C VAL A 102 1.78 -11.92 -3.93
N LEU A 103 1.37 -11.76 -5.18
CA LEU A 103 0.06 -12.21 -5.68
C LEU A 103 -0.09 -13.73 -5.59
N ARG A 104 0.97 -14.48 -5.90
CA ARG A 104 0.96 -15.95 -5.85
C ARG A 104 0.93 -16.50 -4.43
N LYS A 105 1.80 -15.98 -3.56
CA LYS A 105 1.99 -16.46 -2.17
C LYS A 105 1.04 -15.84 -1.16
N ARG A 106 0.41 -14.70 -1.50
CA ARG A 106 -0.37 -13.85 -0.58
C ARG A 106 0.46 -13.35 0.61
N ARG A 107 1.76 -13.23 0.40
CA ARG A 107 2.73 -12.79 1.41
C ARG A 107 3.63 -11.72 0.83
N GLY A 108 3.86 -10.65 1.60
CA GLY A 108 4.68 -9.54 1.16
C GLY A 108 5.22 -8.71 2.32
N ILE A 109 5.97 -7.68 1.96
CA ILE A 109 6.40 -6.59 2.85
C ILE A 109 5.37 -5.44 2.81
N PRO A 110 5.42 -4.48 3.74
CA PRO A 110 4.43 -3.39 3.79
C PRO A 110 4.23 -2.68 2.45
N VAL A 111 5.31 -2.33 1.75
CA VAL A 111 5.22 -1.59 0.49
C VAL A 111 4.63 -2.42 -0.64
N SER A 112 4.99 -3.69 -0.80
CA SER A 112 4.47 -4.53 -1.89
C SER A 112 2.98 -4.87 -1.70
N LEU A 113 2.54 -5.08 -0.45
CA LEU A 113 1.13 -5.24 -0.12
C LEU A 113 0.35 -3.95 -0.36
N ALA A 114 0.94 -2.80 0.02
CA ALA A 114 0.32 -1.49 -0.18
C ALA A 114 0.14 -1.17 -1.67
N VAL A 115 1.09 -1.52 -2.55
CA VAL A 115 0.96 -1.30 -4.01
C VAL A 115 -0.29 -1.99 -4.55
N ILE A 116 -0.50 -3.27 -4.24
CA ILE A 116 -1.67 -4.02 -4.71
C ILE A 116 -2.95 -3.45 -4.09
N TRP A 117 -2.91 -3.13 -2.80
CA TRP A 117 -4.07 -2.60 -2.09
C TRP A 117 -4.48 -1.21 -2.61
N LEU A 118 -3.50 -0.32 -2.90
CA LEU A 118 -3.74 1.02 -3.45
C LEU A 118 -4.34 0.95 -4.85
N GLU A 119 -3.88 0.05 -5.70
CA GLU A 119 -4.46 -0.18 -7.02
C GLU A 119 -5.94 -0.55 -6.93
N LEU A 120 -6.27 -1.48 -6.03
CA LEU A 120 -7.66 -1.88 -5.78
C LEU A 120 -8.49 -0.74 -5.20
N ALA A 121 -7.93 0.04 -4.28
CA ALA A 121 -8.61 1.18 -3.65
C ALA A 121 -8.92 2.27 -4.67
N GLN A 122 -7.96 2.63 -5.54
CA GLN A 122 -8.14 3.61 -6.59
C GLN A 122 -9.21 3.15 -7.60
N ALA A 123 -9.20 1.87 -7.98
CA ALA A 123 -10.21 1.30 -8.88
C ALA A 123 -11.63 1.26 -8.26
N LEU A 124 -11.75 1.46 -6.95
CA LEU A 124 -13.01 1.62 -6.20
C LEU A 124 -13.34 3.09 -5.90
N ASP A 125 -12.64 4.04 -6.53
CA ASP A 125 -12.76 5.50 -6.32
C ASP A 125 -12.43 5.96 -4.89
N LEU A 126 -11.71 5.14 -4.10
CA LEU A 126 -11.23 5.54 -2.78
C LEU A 126 -10.02 6.46 -2.89
N GLN A 127 -10.05 7.57 -2.15
CA GLN A 127 -8.93 8.50 -2.05
C GLN A 127 -7.86 7.95 -1.11
N ALA A 128 -7.02 7.06 -1.63
CA ALA A 128 -6.00 6.34 -0.88
C ALA A 128 -4.58 6.72 -1.33
N GLN A 129 -3.64 6.80 -0.39
CA GLN A 129 -2.23 7.15 -0.65
C GLN A 129 -1.31 6.36 0.28
N GLY A 130 -0.11 6.03 -0.23
CA GLY A 130 0.97 5.50 0.58
C GLY A 130 1.58 6.57 1.49
N VAL A 131 2.02 6.16 2.66
CA VAL A 131 2.68 7.02 3.65
C VAL A 131 4.01 6.40 4.05
N SER A 132 5.10 7.09 3.73
CA SER A 132 6.42 6.75 4.26
C SER A 132 6.44 7.10 5.75
N PHE A 133 6.44 6.07 6.58
CA PHE A 133 6.44 6.20 8.03
C PHE A 133 7.78 5.72 8.59
N PRO A 134 8.36 6.36 9.64
CA PRO A 134 9.63 5.92 10.20
C PRO A 134 9.64 4.43 10.54
N GLY A 135 10.55 3.68 9.90
CA GLY A 135 10.68 2.23 10.08
C GLY A 135 9.53 1.38 9.51
N HIS A 136 8.56 1.98 8.82
CA HIS A 136 7.40 1.27 8.29
C HIS A 136 6.81 1.98 7.05
N PHE A 137 5.87 1.31 6.36
CA PHE A 137 5.06 1.92 5.31
C PHE A 137 3.59 1.75 5.68
N LEU A 138 2.80 2.82 5.57
CA LEU A 138 1.39 2.84 5.91
C LEU A 138 0.55 3.27 4.69
N VAL A 139 -0.75 3.10 4.80
CA VAL A 139 -1.73 3.62 3.83
C VAL A 139 -2.69 4.55 4.55
N LYS A 140 -2.95 5.72 3.98
CA LYS A 140 -4.02 6.62 4.43
C LYS A 140 -5.15 6.63 3.42
N VAL A 141 -6.38 6.69 3.91
CA VAL A 141 -7.61 6.82 3.12
C VAL A 141 -8.37 8.04 3.62
N SER A 142 -8.65 8.97 2.72
CA SER A 142 -9.49 10.13 3.02
C SER A 142 -10.95 9.76 2.80
N LEU A 143 -11.78 9.94 3.82
CA LEU A 143 -13.23 9.71 3.79
C LEU A 143 -13.94 11.03 4.06
N GLU A 144 -15.23 11.15 3.73
CA GLU A 144 -16.03 12.35 4.00
C GLU A 144 -16.01 12.75 5.48
N GLY A 145 -15.95 11.77 6.39
CA GLY A 145 -15.94 11.99 7.86
C GLY A 145 -14.56 12.10 8.50
N GLY A 146 -13.46 12.01 7.73
CA GLY A 146 -12.11 12.04 8.29
C GLY A 146 -11.07 11.20 7.58
N LEU A 147 -10.01 10.87 8.29
CA LEU A 147 -8.86 10.14 7.78
C LEU A 147 -8.72 8.78 8.48
N VAL A 148 -8.57 7.71 7.71
CA VAL A 148 -8.23 6.39 8.21
C VAL A 148 -6.79 6.07 7.81
N VAL A 149 -5.97 5.61 8.77
CA VAL A 149 -4.61 5.11 8.52
C VAL A 149 -4.60 3.60 8.75
N LEU A 150 -4.10 2.85 7.78
CA LEU A 150 -4.05 1.38 7.81
C LEU A 150 -2.62 0.88 7.81
N ASP A 151 -2.40 -0.22 8.52
CA ASP A 151 -1.20 -1.04 8.38
C ASP A 151 -1.38 -2.03 7.22
N PRO A 152 -0.61 -1.94 6.12
CA PRO A 152 -0.78 -2.81 4.96
C PRO A 152 -0.39 -4.27 5.22
N LEU A 153 0.23 -4.59 6.35
CA LEU A 153 0.51 -5.98 6.73
C LEU A 153 -0.71 -6.70 7.29
N THR A 154 -1.62 -5.98 7.95
CA THR A 154 -2.74 -6.56 8.70
C THR A 154 -4.11 -6.05 8.26
N GLY A 155 -4.16 -4.86 7.64
CA GLY A 155 -5.39 -4.14 7.33
C GLY A 155 -6.04 -3.49 8.55
N GLU A 156 -5.36 -3.47 9.68
CA GLU A 156 -5.84 -2.81 10.90
C GLU A 156 -5.73 -1.29 10.77
N SER A 157 -6.76 -0.59 11.24
CA SER A 157 -6.72 0.87 11.36
C SER A 157 -5.92 1.29 12.60
N LEU A 158 -5.05 2.28 12.42
CA LEU A 158 -4.20 2.83 13.46
C LEU A 158 -4.76 4.16 13.95
N GLY A 159 -5.07 4.25 15.24
CA GLY A 159 -5.43 5.50 15.91
C GLY A 159 -4.21 6.37 16.18
N LEU A 160 -4.46 7.64 16.57
CA LEU A 160 -3.40 8.61 16.88
C LEU A 160 -2.44 8.11 17.96
N ASP A 161 -2.94 7.41 18.98
CA ASP A 161 -2.12 6.87 20.06
C ASP A 161 -1.15 5.82 19.55
N ASN A 162 -1.61 4.87 18.71
CA ASN A 162 -0.75 3.86 18.09
C ASN A 162 0.31 4.49 17.18
N LEU A 163 -0.05 5.51 16.40
CA LEU A 163 0.89 6.24 15.54
C LEU A 163 1.92 6.99 16.39
N SER A 164 1.47 7.64 17.47
CA SER A 164 2.34 8.38 18.39
C SER A 164 3.34 7.46 19.11
N GLU A 165 2.88 6.29 19.56
CA GLU A 165 3.73 5.27 20.17
C GLU A 165 4.78 4.76 19.19
N ARG A 166 4.40 4.42 17.96
CA ARG A 166 5.31 3.98 16.90
C ARG A 166 6.33 5.06 16.49
N LEU A 167 5.98 6.35 16.60
CA LEU A 167 6.89 7.48 16.35
C LEU A 167 7.85 7.76 17.50
N SER A 168 7.53 7.34 18.70
CA SER A 168 8.31 7.65 19.92
C SER A 168 9.83 7.37 19.79
N PRO A 169 10.28 6.24 19.20
CA PRO A 169 11.72 5.97 19.04
C PRO A 169 12.44 6.91 18.05
N TYR A 170 11.69 7.62 17.20
CA TYR A 170 12.22 8.48 16.13
C TYR A 170 12.07 9.97 16.44
N ARG A 171 11.48 10.33 17.59
CA ARG A 171 11.36 11.74 18.02
C ARG A 171 12.69 12.23 18.57
N ASP A 172 13.07 13.46 18.22
CA ASP A 172 14.24 14.10 18.81
C ASP A 172 13.99 14.29 20.32
N PRO A 173 15.01 14.02 21.21
CA PRO A 173 14.88 14.29 22.64
C PRO A 173 14.51 15.74 22.99
N ALA A 174 14.77 16.70 22.07
CA ALA A 174 14.37 18.08 22.21
C ALA A 174 12.85 18.30 22.05
N ASP A 175 12.19 17.49 21.19
CA ASP A 175 10.75 17.58 20.95
C ASP A 175 9.93 16.91 22.08
N GLN A 176 10.53 16.02 22.86
CA GLN A 176 9.88 15.37 24.00
C GLN A 176 9.65 16.31 25.17
N LYS A 177 10.37 17.46 25.23
CA LYS A 177 10.19 18.49 26.28
C LYS A 177 9.15 19.55 25.98
N ALA A 178 8.59 19.55 24.77
CA ALA A 178 7.60 20.56 24.32
C ALA A 178 6.15 20.07 24.38
N ALA A 179 5.84 18.98 25.05
CA ALA A 179 4.46 18.64 25.37
C ALA A 179 3.95 19.66 26.40
N PRO A 180 2.87 20.42 26.14
CA PRO A 180 2.30 21.30 27.14
C PRO A 180 1.81 20.45 28.31
N ASP A 181 2.23 20.84 29.51
CA ASP A 181 1.75 20.32 30.77
C ASP A 181 0.26 20.70 30.88
N LEU A 182 -0.63 19.78 30.55
CA LEU A 182 -2.08 19.97 30.71
C LEU A 182 -2.50 19.62 32.14
N ASP A 183 -1.75 20.10 33.11
CA ASP A 183 -2.17 20.09 34.50
C ASP A 183 -2.55 21.52 34.91
N ASP A 184 -3.64 22.01 34.37
CA ASP A 184 -4.30 23.22 34.89
C ASP A 184 -5.30 22.81 35.96
N GLY A 185 -4.74 22.61 37.15
CA GLY A 185 -5.52 22.61 38.36
C GLY A 185 -6.23 23.91 38.55
N GLU A 186 -7.51 23.99 38.19
CA GLU A 186 -8.46 24.91 38.77
C GLU A 186 -9.62 24.14 39.38
N THR A 187 -9.51 23.97 40.69
CA THR A 187 -10.63 23.67 41.57
C THR A 187 -11.44 24.95 41.75
N PRO A 188 -12.73 25.03 41.38
CA PRO A 188 -13.60 26.13 41.81
C PRO A 188 -14.11 25.85 43.22
N LEU A 189 -14.08 26.92 44.03
CA LEU A 189 -14.75 27.06 45.29
C LEU A 189 -16.27 26.94 45.18
#